data_737d284f71fc85670bbc870be31a91c7
#
_entry.id   737d284f71fc85670bbc870be31a91c7
#
_cell.length_a   1.000
_cell.length_b   1.000
_cell.length_c   1.000
_cell.angle_alpha   90.00
_cell.angle_beta   90.00
_cell.angle_gamma   90.00
#
_symmetry.space_group_name_H-M   'P 1'
#
loop_
_entity.id
_entity.type
_entity.pdbx_description
1 polymer ?
#
loop_
_entity_poly.entity_id
_entity_poly.type
_entity_poly.pdbx_seq_one_letter_code
_entity_poly.pdbx_strand_id
1 'polypeptide(L)'
;MKQQLQRKAINQFPYGEAHMHIFMNGTDYKKAVADQKNGVCDRVIHAHLAEYRKRGITWLREGGDIYGTSKRTMELAPAYGITYRTPIFAIHKKGHYGAIVGRSYETMQEYRELIGELRRQGGHFVKIMISGIMDFTHGGLTEPSLTDNEIRELIHIAHEEGFPVMAHTNGSQAVRAAALAGVDSVEHGNFCDEDALQALTASDAVWVPTIVTVKNLLGD
;
A
#
# COMPACT_ATOMS: atom_id res chain seq x y z
N MET A 1 30.91 20.93 9.10
CA MET A 1 29.87 21.46 10.00
C MET A 1 28.45 21.21 9.50
N LYS A 2 28.05 21.60 8.26
CA LYS A 2 26.68 21.32 7.71
C LYS A 2 26.33 19.83 7.62
N GLN A 3 27.25 18.94 7.20
CA GLN A 3 27.03 17.49 7.14
C GLN A 3 26.88 16.82 8.51
N GLN A 4 27.58 17.32 9.53
CA GLN A 4 27.42 16.81 10.91
C GLN A 4 26.11 17.25 11.55
N LEU A 5 25.62 18.47 11.22
CA LEU A 5 24.32 18.94 11.66
C LEU A 5 23.17 18.17 11.01
N GLN A 6 23.27 17.83 9.72
CA GLN A 6 22.32 16.95 9.07
C GLN A 6 22.27 15.54 9.67
N ARG A 7 23.44 14.94 9.98
CA ARG A 7 23.49 13.62 10.64
C ARG A 7 22.90 13.64 12.06
N LYS A 8 23.07 14.74 12.82
CA LYS A 8 22.44 14.89 14.15
C LYS A 8 20.92 15.07 14.05
N ALA A 9 20.41 15.81 13.05
CA ALA A 9 18.98 15.98 12.83
C ALA A 9 18.30 14.65 12.44
N ILE A 10 18.96 13.82 11.61
CA ILE A 10 18.46 12.49 11.19
C ILE A 10 18.30 11.54 12.40
N ASN A 11 19.14 11.68 13.43
CA ASN A 11 19.07 10.84 14.63
C ASN A 11 18.07 11.34 15.70
N GLN A 12 17.48 12.52 15.53
CA GLN A 12 16.60 13.13 16.54
C GLN A 12 15.10 12.84 16.32
N PHE A 13 14.69 12.47 15.09
CA PHE A 13 13.29 12.19 14.77
C PHE A 13 13.18 10.84 14.04
N PRO A 14 12.35 9.93 14.53
CA PRO A 14 12.09 8.67 13.85
C PRO A 14 11.36 8.97 12.52
N TYR A 15 11.86 8.39 11.44
CA TYR A 15 11.20 8.45 10.14
C TYR A 15 10.19 7.30 9.99
N GLY A 16 9.16 7.54 9.19
CA GLY A 16 8.20 6.53 8.76
C GLY A 16 8.31 6.25 7.27
N GLU A 17 8.10 4.99 6.89
CA GLU A 17 7.82 4.59 5.52
C GLU A 17 6.30 4.35 5.39
N ALA A 18 5.66 5.16 4.55
CA ALA A 18 4.20 5.19 4.47
C ALA A 18 3.62 4.19 3.46
N HIS A 19 4.45 3.61 2.58
CA HIS A 19 4.02 2.61 1.61
C HIS A 19 5.18 1.68 1.21
N MET A 20 5.11 0.44 1.64
CA MET A 20 6.09 -0.57 1.28
C MET A 20 5.46 -1.96 1.23
N HIS A 21 6.16 -2.93 0.66
CA HIS A 21 5.85 -4.35 0.73
C HIS A 21 7.09 -5.08 1.25
N ILE A 22 7.00 -5.64 2.45
CA ILE A 22 8.17 -6.19 3.15
C ILE A 22 8.83 -7.37 2.42
N PHE A 23 8.09 -8.10 1.60
CA PHE A 23 8.63 -9.21 0.82
C PHE A 23 9.40 -8.75 -0.43
N MET A 24 9.17 -7.52 -0.90
CA MET A 24 9.83 -6.98 -2.11
C MET A 24 11.23 -6.46 -1.78
N ASN A 25 12.17 -6.65 -2.71
CA ASN A 25 13.57 -6.25 -2.55
C ASN A 25 13.93 -4.93 -3.24
N GLY A 26 12.96 -4.30 -3.92
CA GLY A 26 13.14 -3.01 -4.61
C GLY A 26 13.91 -3.08 -5.94
N THR A 27 14.35 -4.25 -6.39
CA THR A 27 15.14 -4.42 -7.62
C THR A 27 14.57 -5.49 -8.57
N ASP A 28 14.12 -6.62 -8.03
CA ASP A 28 13.61 -7.74 -8.82
C ASP A 28 12.40 -8.37 -8.10
N TYR A 29 11.20 -7.95 -8.52
CA TYR A 29 9.96 -8.45 -7.91
C TYR A 29 9.72 -9.94 -8.19
N LYS A 30 10.16 -10.46 -9.36
CA LYS A 30 9.98 -11.87 -9.71
C LYS A 30 10.80 -12.76 -8.79
N LYS A 31 12.04 -12.35 -8.48
CA LYS A 31 12.87 -13.02 -7.48
C LYS A 31 12.26 -12.91 -6.09
N ALA A 32 11.80 -11.73 -5.71
CA ALA A 32 11.16 -11.52 -4.41
C ALA A 32 9.93 -12.42 -4.21
N VAL A 33 9.09 -12.57 -5.24
CA VAL A 33 7.95 -13.52 -5.25
C VAL A 33 8.44 -14.96 -5.16
N ALA A 34 9.47 -15.32 -5.93
CA ALA A 34 10.01 -16.67 -5.93
C ALA A 34 10.58 -17.08 -4.56
N ASP A 35 11.18 -16.15 -3.84
CA ASP A 35 11.72 -16.38 -2.49
C ASP A 35 10.62 -16.75 -1.47
N GLN A 36 9.33 -16.41 -1.74
CA GLN A 36 8.19 -16.74 -0.88
C GLN A 36 7.42 -18.00 -1.30
N LYS A 37 7.77 -18.65 -2.42
CA LYS A 37 7.01 -19.81 -2.96
C LYS A 37 6.94 -21.00 -2.01
N ASN A 38 7.93 -21.17 -1.15
CA ASN A 38 8.03 -22.28 -0.20
C ASN A 38 7.57 -21.88 1.22
N GLY A 39 6.85 -20.79 1.34
CA GLY A 39 6.39 -20.21 2.60
C GLY A 39 7.17 -18.95 3.00
N VAL A 40 6.80 -18.41 4.15
CA VAL A 40 7.40 -17.17 4.65
C VAL A 40 8.90 -17.31 4.88
N CYS A 41 9.67 -16.39 4.34
CA CYS A 41 11.12 -16.35 4.48
C CYS A 41 11.55 -15.36 5.57
N ASP A 42 11.65 -15.82 6.83
CA ASP A 42 12.07 -14.99 7.98
C ASP A 42 13.41 -14.27 7.72
N ARG A 43 14.35 -14.89 7.02
CA ARG A 43 15.65 -14.28 6.67
C ARG A 43 15.48 -12.98 5.87
N VAL A 44 14.53 -12.92 4.94
CA VAL A 44 14.23 -11.71 4.16
C VAL A 44 13.62 -10.65 5.06
N ILE A 45 12.67 -11.01 5.92
CA ILE A 45 12.04 -10.09 6.87
C ILE A 45 13.09 -9.48 7.79
N HIS A 46 13.93 -10.31 8.41
CA HIS A 46 15.00 -9.85 9.32
C HIS A 46 15.98 -8.90 8.63
N ALA A 47 16.37 -9.20 7.38
CA ALA A 47 17.27 -8.34 6.61
C ALA A 47 16.64 -6.96 6.34
N HIS A 48 15.37 -6.91 5.94
CA HIS A 48 14.68 -5.67 5.64
C HIS A 48 14.40 -4.86 6.92
N LEU A 49 13.93 -5.48 8.01
CA LEU A 49 13.72 -4.78 9.28
C LEU A 49 15.02 -4.18 9.84
N ALA A 50 16.14 -4.93 9.75
CA ALA A 50 17.45 -4.43 10.16
C ALA A 50 17.89 -3.22 9.31
N GLU A 51 17.66 -3.25 8.00
CA GLU A 51 18.01 -2.15 7.10
C GLU A 51 17.14 -0.90 7.35
N TYR A 52 15.83 -1.05 7.56
CA TYR A 52 14.96 0.06 7.97
C TYR A 52 15.45 0.67 9.29
N ARG A 53 15.72 -0.17 10.29
CA ARG A 53 16.20 0.30 11.60
C ARG A 53 17.53 1.03 11.50
N LYS A 54 18.47 0.53 10.72
CA LYS A 54 19.78 1.16 10.45
C LYS A 54 19.63 2.55 9.84
N ARG A 55 18.60 2.77 9.01
CA ARG A 55 18.29 4.06 8.38
C ARG A 55 17.49 5.01 9.29
N GLY A 56 17.18 4.62 10.51
CA GLY A 56 16.39 5.42 11.44
C GLY A 56 14.88 5.37 11.18
N ILE A 57 14.42 4.47 10.33
CA ILE A 57 12.99 4.27 10.05
C ILE A 57 12.44 3.33 11.10
N THR A 58 11.48 3.82 11.89
CA THR A 58 10.90 3.10 13.04
C THR A 58 9.39 2.93 12.97
N TRP A 59 8.78 3.41 11.90
CA TRP A 59 7.37 3.23 11.60
C TRP A 59 7.21 2.79 10.16
N LEU A 60 6.49 1.68 9.94
CA LEU A 60 6.24 1.10 8.62
C LEU A 60 4.75 0.90 8.40
N ARG A 61 4.23 1.34 7.25
CA ARG A 61 2.89 1.03 6.75
C ARG A 61 3.00 0.19 5.48
N GLU A 62 2.57 -1.02 5.59
CA GLU A 62 2.76 -2.08 4.61
C GLU A 62 1.50 -2.27 3.75
N GLY A 63 1.65 -2.62 2.48
CA GLY A 63 0.57 -2.72 1.50
C GLY A 63 -0.13 -4.08 1.40
N GLY A 64 0.30 -5.08 2.16
CA GLY A 64 -0.26 -6.43 2.13
C GLY A 64 0.49 -7.40 1.23
N ASP A 65 0.31 -8.70 1.48
CA ASP A 65 0.78 -9.79 0.65
C ASP A 65 -0.12 -11.04 0.78
N ILE A 66 0.06 -12.01 -0.12
CA ILE A 66 -0.66 -13.28 -0.11
C ILE A 66 0.17 -14.44 0.47
N TYR A 67 1.41 -14.18 0.88
CA TYR A 67 2.37 -15.20 1.31
C TYR A 67 2.40 -15.38 2.83
N GLY A 68 1.77 -14.48 3.58
CA GLY A 68 1.79 -14.43 5.04
C GLY A 68 2.98 -13.67 5.61
N THR A 69 3.79 -13.04 4.75
CA THR A 69 4.99 -12.29 5.14
C THR A 69 4.62 -11.06 5.96
N SER A 70 3.57 -10.33 5.57
CA SER A 70 3.03 -9.19 6.31
C SER A 70 2.64 -9.55 7.75
N LYS A 71 1.91 -10.66 7.92
CA LYS A 71 1.51 -11.16 9.24
C LYS A 71 2.71 -11.53 10.09
N ARG A 72 3.67 -12.27 9.49
CA ARG A 72 4.89 -12.67 10.19
C ARG A 72 5.74 -11.47 10.59
N THR A 73 5.82 -10.45 9.73
CA THR A 73 6.55 -9.23 10.04
C THR A 73 5.93 -8.47 11.21
N MET A 74 4.62 -8.44 11.34
CA MET A 74 3.93 -7.84 12.48
C MET A 74 4.38 -8.45 13.81
N GLU A 75 4.69 -9.76 13.83
CA GLU A 75 5.21 -10.45 15.01
C GLU A 75 6.69 -10.11 15.30
N LEU A 76 7.50 -9.92 14.24
CA LEU A 76 8.95 -9.74 14.36
C LEU A 76 9.38 -8.28 14.54
N ALA A 77 8.64 -7.32 13.98
CA ALA A 77 9.00 -5.91 13.95
C ALA A 77 9.26 -5.27 15.34
N PRO A 78 8.51 -5.62 16.40
CA PRO A 78 8.77 -5.08 17.74
C PRO A 78 10.18 -5.35 18.27
N ALA A 79 10.79 -6.49 17.91
CA ALA A 79 12.17 -6.82 18.32
C ALA A 79 13.21 -5.87 17.70
N TYR A 80 12.85 -5.14 16.63
CA TYR A 80 13.66 -4.11 15.98
C TYR A 80 13.31 -2.69 16.46
N GLY A 81 12.38 -2.53 17.41
CA GLY A 81 11.87 -1.23 17.81
C GLY A 81 11.12 -0.53 16.68
N ILE A 82 10.44 -1.29 15.82
CA ILE A 82 9.67 -0.81 14.68
C ILE A 82 8.19 -0.99 14.97
N THR A 83 7.42 0.09 14.87
CA THR A 83 5.96 0.04 14.79
C THR A 83 5.56 -0.34 13.38
N TYR A 84 4.86 -1.46 13.23
CA TYR A 84 4.44 -2.01 11.95
C TYR A 84 2.92 -2.04 11.81
N ARG A 85 2.40 -1.47 10.72
CA ARG A 85 0.98 -1.43 10.40
C ARG A 85 0.75 -2.12 9.07
N THR A 86 -0.19 -3.05 9.04
CA THR A 86 -0.45 -3.90 7.86
C THR A 86 -1.94 -4.16 7.68
N PRO A 87 -2.42 -4.29 6.42
CA PRO A 87 -3.75 -4.81 6.10
C PRO A 87 -3.74 -6.35 6.04
N ILE A 88 -2.62 -7.02 6.33
CA ILE A 88 -2.35 -8.44 6.12
C ILE A 88 -2.25 -8.77 4.62
N PHE A 89 -3.32 -8.54 3.86
CA PHE A 89 -3.41 -8.67 2.40
C PHE A 89 -4.21 -7.50 1.82
N ALA A 90 -3.94 -7.16 0.57
CA ALA A 90 -4.79 -6.24 -0.18
C ALA A 90 -6.07 -6.94 -0.66
N ILE A 91 -7.08 -6.16 -1.01
CA ILE A 91 -8.33 -6.68 -1.57
C ILE A 91 -8.54 -6.07 -2.95
N HIS A 92 -8.82 -6.92 -3.95
CA HIS A 92 -9.06 -6.47 -5.33
C HIS A 92 -10.28 -7.16 -5.93
N LYS A 93 -10.94 -6.53 -6.89
CA LYS A 93 -12.02 -7.16 -7.64
C LYS A 93 -11.45 -8.27 -8.52
N LYS A 94 -12.14 -9.41 -8.62
CA LYS A 94 -11.74 -10.53 -9.48
C LYS A 94 -11.57 -10.07 -10.93
N GLY A 95 -10.47 -10.50 -11.54
CA GLY A 95 -10.09 -10.09 -12.89
C GLY A 95 -9.43 -8.72 -13.00
N HIS A 96 -9.27 -7.97 -11.89
CA HIS A 96 -8.57 -6.69 -11.83
C HIS A 96 -7.20 -6.82 -11.16
N TYR A 97 -6.38 -5.76 -11.29
CA TYR A 97 -5.05 -5.69 -10.70
C TYR A 97 -5.07 -5.89 -9.19
N GLY A 98 -4.06 -6.62 -8.67
CA GLY A 98 -3.86 -6.80 -7.23
C GLY A 98 -3.50 -8.22 -6.80
N ALA A 99 -3.58 -9.22 -7.68
CA ALA A 99 -3.37 -10.63 -7.33
C ALA A 99 -1.99 -10.96 -6.73
N ILE A 100 -0.98 -10.13 -6.99
CA ILE A 100 0.38 -10.32 -6.44
C ILE A 100 0.45 -10.00 -4.93
N VAL A 101 -0.45 -9.15 -4.44
CA VAL A 101 -0.43 -8.65 -3.05
C VAL A 101 -1.75 -8.90 -2.32
N GLY A 102 -2.79 -9.35 -3.03
CA GLY A 102 -4.15 -9.35 -2.52
C GLY A 102 -4.98 -10.57 -2.86
N ARG A 103 -6.16 -10.59 -2.25
CA ARG A 103 -7.22 -11.58 -2.47
C ARG A 103 -8.38 -10.94 -3.21
N SER A 104 -9.00 -11.71 -4.11
CA SER A 104 -10.08 -11.21 -4.93
C SER A 104 -11.45 -11.40 -4.26
N TYR A 105 -12.37 -10.49 -4.58
CA TYR A 105 -13.80 -10.61 -4.32
C TYR A 105 -14.58 -10.51 -5.66
N GLU A 106 -15.75 -11.10 -5.71
CA GLU A 106 -16.72 -10.97 -6.81
C GLU A 106 -17.97 -10.22 -6.35
N THR A 107 -18.36 -10.39 -5.07
CA THR A 107 -19.54 -9.77 -4.47
C THR A 107 -19.17 -8.93 -3.27
N MET A 108 -20.00 -7.95 -2.90
CA MET A 108 -19.79 -7.14 -1.68
C MET A 108 -19.92 -7.98 -0.40
N GLN A 109 -20.61 -9.12 -0.45
CA GLN A 109 -20.62 -10.07 0.65
C GLN A 109 -19.23 -10.69 0.87
N GLU A 110 -18.59 -11.16 -0.21
CA GLU A 110 -17.21 -11.69 -0.15
C GLU A 110 -16.21 -10.62 0.30
N TYR A 111 -16.40 -9.36 -0.13
CA TYR A 111 -15.58 -8.24 0.34
C TYR A 111 -15.69 -8.06 1.87
N ARG A 112 -16.91 -8.09 2.44
CA ARG A 112 -17.12 -8.06 3.90
C ARG A 112 -16.48 -9.25 4.61
N GLU A 113 -16.55 -10.45 4.03
CA GLU A 113 -15.91 -11.66 4.58
C GLU A 113 -14.40 -11.52 4.65
N LEU A 114 -13.76 -10.94 3.61
CA LEU A 114 -12.33 -10.65 3.59
C LEU A 114 -11.95 -9.61 4.67
N ILE A 115 -12.74 -8.57 4.88
CA ILE A 115 -12.53 -7.61 5.99
C ILE A 115 -12.65 -8.34 7.35
N GLY A 116 -13.62 -9.22 7.50
CA GLY A 116 -13.75 -10.06 8.69
C GLY A 116 -12.54 -10.95 8.93
N GLU A 117 -11.95 -11.49 7.86
CA GLU A 117 -10.72 -12.28 7.95
C GLU A 117 -9.52 -11.40 8.33
N LEU A 118 -9.36 -10.22 7.71
CA LEU A 118 -8.34 -9.23 8.05
C LEU A 118 -8.41 -8.88 9.55
N ARG A 119 -9.62 -8.64 10.08
CA ARG A 119 -9.84 -8.38 11.51
C ARG A 119 -9.37 -9.53 12.39
N ARG A 120 -9.74 -10.77 12.06
CA ARG A 120 -9.32 -11.97 12.82
C ARG A 120 -7.81 -12.17 12.82
N GLN A 121 -7.12 -11.71 11.79
CA GLN A 121 -5.66 -11.78 11.67
C GLN A 121 -4.94 -10.61 12.33
N GLY A 122 -5.65 -9.61 12.87
CA GLY A 122 -5.09 -8.43 13.52
C GLY A 122 -4.66 -7.34 12.56
N GLY A 123 -5.24 -7.28 11.36
CA GLY A 123 -5.00 -6.19 10.39
C GLY A 123 -5.45 -4.84 10.95
N HIS A 124 -4.80 -3.78 10.52
CA HIS A 124 -4.96 -2.44 11.07
C HIS A 124 -5.81 -1.51 10.19
N PHE A 125 -5.93 -1.81 8.91
CA PHE A 125 -6.66 -1.04 7.91
C PHE A 125 -6.98 -1.93 6.71
N VAL A 126 -7.91 -1.50 5.87
CA VAL A 126 -8.23 -2.18 4.61
C VAL A 126 -7.40 -1.58 3.48
N LYS A 127 -6.67 -2.41 2.74
CA LYS A 127 -6.01 -2.01 1.48
C LYS A 127 -6.86 -2.47 0.31
N ILE A 128 -7.32 -1.53 -0.53
CA ILE A 128 -8.08 -1.82 -1.75
C ILE A 128 -7.30 -1.45 -3.00
N MET A 129 -7.52 -2.19 -4.09
CA MET A 129 -6.95 -1.94 -5.40
C MET A 129 -8.10 -1.48 -6.30
N ILE A 130 -8.15 -0.19 -6.64
CA ILE A 130 -9.27 0.41 -7.38
C ILE A 130 -8.94 0.81 -8.81
N SER A 131 -7.66 0.72 -9.20
CA SER A 131 -7.20 0.98 -10.56
C SER A 131 -6.09 0.03 -10.96
N GLY A 132 -5.74 0.00 -12.25
CA GLY A 132 -4.50 -0.58 -12.74
C GLY A 132 -3.25 0.21 -12.32
N ILE A 133 -2.08 -0.28 -12.72
CA ILE A 133 -0.80 0.41 -12.57
C ILE A 133 -0.49 1.24 -13.82
N MET A 134 0.52 2.09 -13.70
CA MET A 134 1.02 2.89 -14.81
C MET A 134 1.59 2.02 -15.93
N ASP A 135 1.16 2.29 -17.15
CA ASP A 135 1.74 1.78 -18.38
C ASP A 135 2.43 2.94 -19.13
N PHE A 136 3.71 3.12 -18.89
CA PHE A 136 4.49 4.17 -19.54
C PHE A 136 4.69 3.95 -21.04
N THR A 137 4.56 2.70 -21.51
CA THR A 137 4.69 2.38 -22.94
C THR A 137 3.52 2.95 -23.74
N HIS A 138 2.31 2.89 -23.16
CA HIS A 138 1.09 3.35 -23.82
C HIS A 138 0.53 4.67 -23.25
N GLY A 139 1.19 5.23 -22.22
CA GLY A 139 0.79 6.53 -21.64
C GLY A 139 -0.53 6.49 -20.88
N GLY A 140 -0.82 5.38 -20.18
CA GLY A 140 -2.07 5.19 -19.47
C GLY A 140 -1.98 4.22 -18.31
N LEU A 141 -3.09 3.56 -18.01
CA LEU A 141 -3.16 2.49 -17.01
C LEU A 141 -3.26 1.13 -17.70
N THR A 142 -2.76 0.09 -17.05
CA THR A 142 -2.83 -1.29 -17.55
C THR A 142 -4.25 -1.83 -17.67
N GLU A 143 -5.19 -1.23 -16.95
CA GLU A 143 -6.61 -1.55 -17.00
C GLU A 143 -7.46 -0.37 -16.49
N PRO A 144 -8.77 -0.32 -16.85
CA PRO A 144 -9.69 0.70 -16.34
C PRO A 144 -9.83 0.61 -14.81
N SER A 145 -10.10 1.75 -14.19
CA SER A 145 -10.48 1.81 -12.78
C SER A 145 -11.87 1.22 -12.54
N LEU A 146 -12.15 0.87 -11.28
CA LEU A 146 -13.51 0.58 -10.84
C LEU A 146 -14.41 1.82 -11.05
N THR A 147 -15.72 1.61 -11.16
CA THR A 147 -16.69 2.70 -11.26
C THR A 147 -16.74 3.54 -9.96
N ASP A 148 -17.16 4.80 -10.07
CA ASP A 148 -17.32 5.70 -8.91
C ASP A 148 -18.22 5.09 -7.82
N ASN A 149 -19.28 4.37 -8.24
CA ASN A 149 -20.19 3.71 -7.31
C ASN A 149 -19.54 2.55 -6.56
N GLU A 150 -18.77 1.70 -7.26
CA GLU A 150 -18.03 0.61 -6.64
C GLU A 150 -16.98 1.15 -5.66
N ILE A 151 -16.22 2.17 -6.07
CA ILE A 151 -15.20 2.80 -5.20
C ILE A 151 -15.85 3.33 -3.91
N ARG A 152 -16.97 4.04 -4.04
CA ARG A 152 -17.71 4.58 -2.90
C ARG A 152 -18.23 3.46 -1.99
N GLU A 153 -18.80 2.40 -2.55
CA GLU A 153 -19.34 1.28 -1.80
C GLU A 153 -18.25 0.54 -1.01
N LEU A 154 -17.08 0.27 -1.63
CA LEU A 154 -15.95 -0.38 -0.96
C LEU A 154 -15.43 0.43 0.23
N ILE A 155 -15.27 1.75 0.06
CA ILE A 155 -14.79 2.63 1.11
C ILE A 155 -15.82 2.70 2.25
N HIS A 156 -17.10 2.87 1.91
CA HIS A 156 -18.19 2.93 2.90
C HIS A 156 -18.27 1.65 3.72
N ILE A 157 -18.24 0.48 3.08
CA ILE A 157 -18.26 -0.82 3.77
C ILE A 157 -17.06 -0.97 4.72
N ALA A 158 -15.86 -0.59 4.30
CA ALA A 158 -14.68 -0.67 5.16
C ALA A 158 -14.82 0.23 6.40
N HIS A 159 -15.35 1.44 6.23
CA HIS A 159 -15.62 2.37 7.32
C HIS A 159 -16.73 1.86 8.27
N GLU A 160 -17.84 1.30 7.74
CA GLU A 160 -18.87 0.64 8.55
C GLU A 160 -18.27 -0.51 9.39
N GLU A 161 -17.31 -1.23 8.85
CA GLU A 161 -16.57 -2.27 9.55
C GLU A 161 -15.49 -1.71 10.51
N GLY A 162 -15.36 -0.39 10.64
CA GLY A 162 -14.44 0.28 11.57
C GLY A 162 -12.99 0.31 11.13
N PHE A 163 -12.70 0.18 9.83
CA PHE A 163 -11.35 0.24 9.29
C PHE A 163 -11.11 1.46 8.42
N PRO A 164 -9.99 2.18 8.60
CA PRO A 164 -9.54 3.13 7.60
C PRO A 164 -9.10 2.42 6.31
N VAL A 165 -9.12 3.16 5.20
CA VAL A 165 -8.88 2.65 3.85
C VAL A 165 -7.63 3.23 3.23
N MET A 166 -6.72 2.34 2.81
CA MET A 166 -5.55 2.63 1.99
C MET A 166 -5.85 2.19 0.55
N ALA A 167 -5.95 3.12 -0.40
CA ALA A 167 -6.35 2.80 -1.76
C ALA A 167 -5.19 2.90 -2.77
N HIS A 168 -4.86 1.80 -3.45
CA HIS A 168 -4.07 1.87 -4.68
C HIS A 168 -4.90 2.54 -5.75
N THR A 169 -4.47 3.70 -6.21
CA THR A 169 -5.30 4.61 -7.00
C THR A 169 -4.44 5.35 -8.02
N ASN A 170 -4.74 5.18 -9.30
CA ASN A 170 -4.14 5.94 -10.40
C ASN A 170 -5.23 6.40 -11.37
N GLY A 171 -4.99 7.48 -12.08
CA GLY A 171 -5.93 8.09 -13.02
C GLY A 171 -6.92 9.03 -12.33
N SER A 172 -7.27 10.10 -13.03
CA SER A 172 -8.09 11.20 -12.51
C SER A 172 -9.44 10.75 -11.98
N GLN A 173 -10.14 9.87 -12.71
CA GLN A 173 -11.46 9.37 -12.31
C GLN A 173 -11.39 8.65 -10.95
N ALA A 174 -10.44 7.71 -10.78
CA ALA A 174 -10.32 6.93 -9.56
C ALA A 174 -9.89 7.78 -8.36
N VAL A 175 -8.92 8.68 -8.55
CA VAL A 175 -8.45 9.59 -7.47
C VAL A 175 -9.58 10.50 -7.01
N ARG A 176 -10.30 11.12 -7.96
CA ARG A 176 -11.45 11.97 -7.65
C ARG A 176 -12.56 11.19 -6.94
N ALA A 177 -12.92 10.01 -7.45
CA ALA A 177 -13.97 9.18 -6.84
C ALA A 177 -13.60 8.73 -5.42
N ALA A 178 -12.34 8.32 -5.18
CA ALA A 178 -11.85 7.92 -3.87
C ALA A 178 -11.85 9.10 -2.88
N ALA A 179 -11.36 10.28 -3.30
CA ALA A 179 -11.36 11.49 -2.48
C ALA A 179 -12.78 11.90 -2.07
N LEU A 180 -13.73 11.91 -3.02
CA LEU A 180 -15.14 12.24 -2.75
C LEU A 180 -15.85 11.18 -1.89
N ALA A 181 -15.38 9.95 -1.91
CA ALA A 181 -15.90 8.87 -1.06
C ALA A 181 -15.32 8.86 0.35
N GLY A 182 -14.39 9.76 0.68
CA GLY A 182 -13.78 9.87 1.99
C GLY A 182 -12.70 8.84 2.28
N VAL A 183 -11.91 8.43 1.28
CA VAL A 183 -10.77 7.54 1.48
C VAL A 183 -9.76 8.14 2.46
N ASP A 184 -9.14 7.33 3.33
CA ASP A 184 -8.16 7.82 4.31
C ASP A 184 -6.78 8.05 3.67
N SER A 185 -6.38 7.25 2.68
CA SER A 185 -5.17 7.55 1.90
C SER A 185 -5.24 7.09 0.45
N VAL A 186 -4.73 7.96 -0.42
CA VAL A 186 -4.51 7.71 -1.85
C VAL A 186 -3.05 7.35 -2.05
N GLU A 187 -2.80 6.15 -2.53
CA GLU A 187 -1.46 5.67 -2.85
C GLU A 187 -1.20 5.89 -4.34
N HIS A 188 0.00 6.33 -4.67
CA HIS A 188 0.48 6.70 -5.99
C HIS A 188 -0.17 7.99 -6.53
N GLY A 189 -1.42 7.95 -6.95
CA GLY A 189 -2.13 9.13 -7.49
C GLY A 189 -1.54 9.62 -8.80
N ASN A 190 -1.02 8.73 -9.65
CA ASN A 190 -0.43 9.12 -10.92
C ASN A 190 -1.50 9.42 -11.98
N PHE A 191 -1.15 10.23 -12.99
CA PHE A 191 -2.05 10.65 -14.06
C PHE A 191 -3.30 11.40 -13.56
N CYS A 192 -3.12 12.28 -12.56
CA CYS A 192 -4.17 13.17 -12.06
C CYS A 192 -4.27 14.42 -12.91
N ASP A 193 -5.49 14.82 -13.24
CA ASP A 193 -5.80 16.16 -13.75
C ASP A 193 -6.11 17.14 -12.61
N GLU A 194 -6.40 18.38 -12.97
CA GLU A 194 -6.69 19.46 -12.03
C GLU A 194 -7.92 19.16 -11.17
N ASP A 195 -8.99 18.59 -11.76
CA ASP A 195 -10.24 18.26 -11.03
C ASP A 195 -10.00 17.20 -9.95
N ALA A 196 -9.18 16.18 -10.26
CA ALA A 196 -8.80 15.15 -9.29
C ALA A 196 -7.94 15.71 -8.16
N LEU A 197 -6.99 16.62 -8.48
CA LEU A 197 -6.17 17.30 -7.49
C LEU A 197 -6.99 18.23 -6.59
N GLN A 198 -7.97 18.95 -7.14
CA GLN A 198 -8.89 19.78 -6.35
C GLN A 198 -9.74 18.94 -5.41
N ALA A 199 -10.30 17.82 -5.88
CA ALA A 199 -11.04 16.89 -5.03
C ALA A 199 -10.18 16.33 -3.89
N LEU A 200 -8.94 15.93 -4.20
CA LEU A 200 -8.00 15.44 -3.19
C LEU A 200 -7.63 16.53 -2.17
N THR A 201 -7.39 17.76 -2.61
CA THR A 201 -7.07 18.91 -1.75
C THR A 201 -8.25 19.28 -0.83
N ALA A 202 -9.49 19.11 -1.31
CA ALA A 202 -10.70 19.39 -0.55
C ALA A 202 -11.10 18.25 0.42
N SER A 203 -10.43 17.11 0.36
CA SER A 203 -10.66 15.94 1.21
C SER A 203 -9.70 15.91 2.40
N ASP A 204 -9.99 15.02 3.39
CA ASP A 204 -9.09 14.71 4.50
C ASP A 204 -8.09 13.59 4.15
N ALA A 205 -8.06 13.12 2.90
CA ALA A 205 -7.21 12.03 2.47
C ALA A 205 -5.72 12.39 2.51
N VAL A 206 -4.90 11.48 3.00
CA VAL A 206 -3.45 11.59 2.91
C VAL A 206 -3.00 11.10 1.53
N TRP A 207 -2.28 11.92 0.78
CA TRP A 207 -1.66 11.49 -0.48
C TRP A 207 -0.25 10.96 -0.25
N VAL A 208 0.01 9.72 -0.65
CA VAL A 208 1.32 9.05 -0.59
C VAL A 208 1.81 8.76 -2.02
N PRO A 209 2.58 9.67 -2.63
CA PRO A 209 2.85 9.64 -4.08
C PRO A 209 3.84 8.55 -4.54
N THR A 210 4.53 7.87 -3.63
CA THR A 210 5.46 6.76 -3.94
C THR A 210 6.41 7.04 -5.13
N ILE A 211 7.03 8.21 -5.16
CA ILE A 211 7.82 8.73 -6.30
C ILE A 211 8.92 7.76 -6.76
N VAL A 212 9.52 7.01 -5.83
CA VAL A 212 10.57 6.02 -6.14
C VAL A 212 10.08 4.93 -7.08
N THR A 213 8.82 4.51 -6.95
CA THR A 213 8.21 3.52 -7.84
C THR A 213 8.15 4.02 -9.29
N VAL A 214 7.80 5.30 -9.48
CA VAL A 214 7.77 5.93 -10.81
C VAL A 214 9.17 5.92 -11.42
N LYS A 215 10.18 6.33 -10.67
CA LYS A 215 11.57 6.33 -11.15
C LYS A 215 12.03 4.93 -11.55
N ASN A 216 11.75 3.92 -10.74
CA ASN A 216 12.17 2.55 -11.03
C ASN A 216 11.49 1.96 -12.28
N LEU A 217 10.28 2.42 -12.62
CA LEU A 217 9.57 1.98 -13.82
C LEU A 217 10.00 2.69 -15.10
N LEU A 218 10.54 3.91 -14.98
CA LEU A 218 11.04 4.67 -16.15
C LEU A 218 12.36 4.12 -16.72
N GLY A 219 13.07 3.31 -15.96
CA GLY A 219 14.43 2.88 -16.29
C GLY A 219 15.48 3.96 -16.05
N ASP A 220 16.75 3.61 -16.12
CA ASP A 220 17.88 4.55 -16.08
C ASP A 220 18.18 5.11 -17.47
#